data_18a8ab0480dc684300f10c70e128ce80
#
_entry.id   18a8ab0480dc684300f10c70e128ce80
#
_cell.length_a   1.000
_cell.length_b   1.000
_cell.length_c   1.000
_cell.angle_alpha   90.00
_cell.angle_beta   90.00
_cell.angle_gamma   90.00
#
_symmetry.space_group_name_H-M   'P 1'
#
loop_
_entity.id
_entity.type
_entity.pdbx_description
1 polymer ?
#
loop_
_entity_poly.entity_id
_entity_poly.type
_entity_poly.pdbx_seq_one_letter_code
_entity_poly.pdbx_strand_id
1 'polypeptide(L)'
;MQIFIVVLNYLLMLLIGLIDNIKGPVIAPIKSFYHIDYTYIGLLLFIGSLGFITASFIGGIIVNRYGSKAALSGGLIFIILGILGYFVSPFFFVFAVFFFIMNFGLGMLEIGINATAAVTFVVNQAIMMNLLHFFYGAGATISPNAVGRLIEMRYPWQNIYLLGGMITAAMLVVVLLTRFPGAARYLNRDKVRFIDVLKDKYVILFSIMLGFYISSEVGIGNWAVTYLKGAYGMNSVKSSMYLSLFFAAFTIGRLLGGFAVERIGYVKSIFIFASLASIFVAGSMINQNLSILLSIAGLFYSIIYPTTMALAMKNFKENTGVAISVIVTVSSSINMLANFIIGKLSDIFGVFIGFSFIVVFMVLVIVMLKVLSSSLKSYSQ
;
A
#
# COMPACT_ATOMS: atom_id res chain seq x y z
N MET A 1 -4.08 -14.74 -26.97
CA MET A 1 -4.80 -13.57 -26.40
C MET A 1 -4.87 -13.62 -24.88
N GLN A 2 -5.32 -14.72 -24.27
CA GLN A 2 -5.45 -14.83 -22.80
C GLN A 2 -4.12 -14.69 -22.05
N ILE A 3 -3.05 -15.36 -22.49
CA ILE A 3 -1.70 -15.24 -21.89
C ILE A 3 -1.19 -13.81 -21.96
N PHE A 4 -1.42 -13.10 -23.07
CA PHE A 4 -1.01 -11.70 -23.22
C PHE A 4 -1.69 -10.79 -22.18
N ILE A 5 -3.00 -10.99 -21.93
CA ILE A 5 -3.74 -10.21 -20.91
C ILE A 5 -3.20 -10.50 -19.50
N VAL A 6 -2.85 -11.75 -19.21
CA VAL A 6 -2.24 -12.13 -17.94
C VAL A 6 -0.89 -11.44 -17.75
N VAL A 7 -0.01 -11.45 -18.76
CA VAL A 7 1.29 -10.77 -18.70
C VAL A 7 1.10 -9.26 -18.57
N LEU A 8 0.17 -8.67 -19.34
CA LEU A 8 -0.15 -7.26 -19.25
C LEU A 8 -0.62 -6.88 -17.84
N ASN A 9 -1.43 -7.72 -17.19
CA ASN A 9 -1.90 -7.51 -15.83
C ASN A 9 -0.74 -7.48 -14.82
N TYR A 10 0.25 -8.36 -14.98
CA TYR A 10 1.46 -8.36 -14.16
C TYR A 10 2.31 -7.10 -14.38
N LEU A 11 2.46 -6.65 -15.63
CA LEU A 11 3.19 -5.42 -15.95
C LEU A 11 2.49 -4.16 -15.41
N LEU A 12 1.16 -4.11 -15.44
CA LEU A 12 0.38 -3.03 -14.82
C LEU A 12 0.54 -3.01 -13.30
N MET A 13 0.62 -4.17 -12.66
CA MET A 13 0.85 -4.26 -11.23
C MET A 13 2.28 -3.85 -10.84
N LEU A 14 3.27 -4.22 -11.66
CA LEU A 14 4.64 -3.70 -11.56
C LEU A 14 4.68 -2.17 -11.66
N LEU A 15 3.94 -1.60 -12.61
CA LEU A 15 3.83 -0.15 -12.81
C LEU A 15 3.26 0.55 -11.58
N ILE A 16 2.20 0.00 -10.96
CA ILE A 16 1.68 0.52 -9.68
C ILE A 16 2.80 0.52 -8.64
N GLY A 17 3.50 -0.60 -8.47
CA GLY A 17 4.61 -0.71 -7.52
C GLY A 17 5.72 0.31 -7.77
N LEU A 18 6.06 0.57 -9.03
CA LEU A 18 7.04 1.59 -9.40
C LEU A 18 6.59 3.00 -9.04
N ILE A 19 5.38 3.42 -9.44
CA ILE A 19 4.90 4.80 -9.25
C ILE A 19 4.56 5.08 -7.80
N ASP A 20 3.90 4.15 -7.12
CA ASP A 20 3.46 4.32 -5.74
C ASP A 20 4.66 4.49 -4.78
N ASN A 21 5.77 3.84 -5.05
CA ASN A 21 6.95 3.86 -4.19
C ASN A 21 7.99 4.96 -4.55
N ILE A 22 7.68 5.88 -5.46
CA ILE A 22 8.42 7.13 -5.66
C ILE A 22 8.26 8.04 -4.42
N LYS A 23 7.11 8.01 -3.76
CA LYS A 23 6.70 8.94 -2.68
C LYS A 23 7.75 9.10 -1.58
N GLY A 24 8.19 7.99 -0.98
CA GLY A 24 9.10 8.03 0.15
C GLY A 24 10.40 8.82 -0.11
N PRO A 25 11.17 8.48 -1.13
CA PRO A 25 12.40 9.19 -1.46
C PRO A 25 12.22 10.68 -1.84
N VAL A 26 11.08 11.07 -2.44
CA VAL A 26 10.85 12.45 -2.90
C VAL A 26 10.26 13.39 -1.85
N ILE A 27 9.93 12.91 -0.65
CA ILE A 27 9.40 13.76 0.43
C ILE A 27 10.33 14.96 0.71
N ALA A 28 11.61 14.74 0.88
CA ALA A 28 12.55 15.82 1.16
C ALA A 28 12.66 16.83 0.00
N PRO A 29 12.79 16.44 -1.27
CA PRO A 29 12.68 17.34 -2.42
C PRO A 29 11.37 18.13 -2.48
N ILE A 30 10.22 17.50 -2.26
CA ILE A 30 8.91 18.18 -2.27
C ILE A 30 8.82 19.20 -1.14
N LYS A 31 9.22 18.79 0.09
CA LYS A 31 9.26 19.69 1.27
C LYS A 31 10.09 20.93 0.99
N SER A 32 11.28 20.75 0.42
CA SER A 32 12.18 21.86 0.07
C SER A 32 11.63 22.74 -1.04
N PHE A 33 11.02 22.16 -2.07
CA PHE A 33 10.49 22.88 -3.23
C PHE A 33 9.32 23.82 -2.87
N TYR A 34 8.39 23.34 -2.03
CA TYR A 34 7.23 24.14 -1.59
C TYR A 34 7.47 24.90 -0.28
N HIS A 35 8.65 24.78 0.34
CA HIS A 35 8.97 25.40 1.64
C HIS A 35 7.94 25.08 2.73
N ILE A 36 7.55 23.81 2.83
CA ILE A 36 6.52 23.32 3.75
C ILE A 36 7.11 22.44 4.86
N ASP A 37 6.33 22.21 5.91
CA ASP A 37 6.68 21.33 7.02
C ASP A 37 6.21 19.87 6.79
N TYR A 38 6.63 18.94 7.64
CA TYR A 38 6.24 17.53 7.56
C TYR A 38 4.75 17.33 7.81
N THR A 39 4.08 18.21 8.55
CA THR A 39 2.62 18.23 8.70
C THR A 39 1.92 18.33 7.34
N TYR A 40 2.40 19.20 6.45
CA TYR A 40 1.86 19.31 5.08
C TYR A 40 2.18 18.08 4.23
N ILE A 41 3.33 17.43 4.45
CA ILE A 41 3.63 16.15 3.81
C ILE A 41 2.66 15.08 4.30
N GLY A 42 2.40 15.02 5.61
CA GLY A 42 1.40 14.11 6.18
C GLY A 42 0.00 14.38 5.60
N LEU A 43 -0.37 15.65 5.43
CA LEU A 43 -1.62 16.06 4.76
C LEU A 43 -1.65 15.63 3.29
N LEU A 44 -0.54 15.75 2.57
CA LEU A 44 -0.42 15.28 1.19
C LEU A 44 -0.68 13.76 1.08
N LEU A 45 -0.07 12.98 1.96
CA LEU A 45 -0.26 11.52 2.02
C LEU A 45 -1.70 11.16 2.42
N PHE A 46 -2.31 11.93 3.31
CA PHE A 46 -3.73 11.83 3.64
C PHE A 46 -4.62 12.05 2.41
N ILE A 47 -4.38 13.13 1.67
CA ILE A 47 -5.12 13.49 0.44
C ILE A 47 -4.94 12.40 -0.64
N GLY A 48 -3.72 11.88 -0.80
CA GLY A 48 -3.45 10.77 -1.73
C GLY A 48 -4.22 9.51 -1.36
N SER A 49 -4.22 9.13 -0.08
CA SER A 49 -4.98 7.98 0.42
C SER A 49 -6.48 8.16 0.20
N LEU A 50 -7.01 9.39 0.39
CA LEU A 50 -8.41 9.71 0.10
C LEU A 50 -8.74 9.51 -1.39
N GLY A 51 -7.83 9.91 -2.29
CA GLY A 51 -7.96 9.68 -3.73
C GLY A 51 -8.04 8.20 -4.06
N PHE A 52 -7.13 7.40 -3.50
CA PHE A 52 -7.08 5.95 -3.68
C PHE A 52 -8.37 5.25 -3.18
N ILE A 53 -8.83 5.59 -1.97
CA ILE A 53 -10.05 5.02 -1.39
C ILE A 53 -11.27 5.40 -2.23
N THR A 54 -11.38 6.66 -2.63
CA THR A 54 -12.50 7.14 -3.49
C THR A 54 -12.52 6.40 -4.82
N ALA A 55 -11.35 6.16 -5.42
CA ALA A 55 -11.22 5.40 -6.64
C ALA A 55 -11.65 3.94 -6.49
N SER A 56 -11.42 3.32 -5.33
CA SER A 56 -11.82 1.94 -5.07
C SER A 56 -13.35 1.78 -5.15
N PHE A 57 -14.12 2.75 -4.65
CA PHE A 57 -15.58 2.75 -4.78
C PHE A 57 -16.05 3.01 -6.20
N ILE A 58 -15.54 4.07 -6.84
CA ILE A 58 -15.94 4.49 -8.19
C ILE A 58 -15.49 3.47 -9.23
N GLY A 59 -14.28 2.92 -9.09
CA GLY A 59 -13.70 1.90 -9.94
C GLY A 59 -14.54 0.64 -10.00
N GLY A 60 -15.07 0.19 -8.84
CA GLY A 60 -16.01 -0.94 -8.78
C GLY A 60 -17.28 -0.70 -9.60
N ILE A 61 -17.86 0.51 -9.53
CA ILE A 61 -19.03 0.90 -10.33
C ILE A 61 -18.69 0.90 -11.82
N ILE A 62 -17.51 1.45 -12.18
CA ILE A 62 -17.04 1.51 -13.57
C ILE A 62 -16.83 0.11 -14.14
N VAL A 63 -16.17 -0.78 -13.39
CA VAL A 63 -15.97 -2.18 -13.80
C VAL A 63 -17.30 -2.87 -14.06
N ASN A 64 -18.27 -2.72 -13.15
CA ASN A 64 -19.57 -3.36 -13.27
C ASN A 64 -20.39 -2.84 -14.46
N ARG A 65 -20.27 -1.54 -14.81
CA ARG A 65 -21.05 -0.91 -15.87
C ARG A 65 -20.36 -0.95 -17.23
N TYR A 66 -19.05 -0.73 -17.27
CA TYR A 66 -18.28 -0.53 -18.49
C TYR A 66 -17.15 -1.56 -18.70
N GLY A 67 -16.95 -2.48 -17.74
CA GLY A 67 -15.92 -3.52 -17.79
C GLY A 67 -14.56 -3.07 -17.28
N SER A 68 -13.68 -4.07 -17.09
CA SER A 68 -12.33 -3.84 -16.54
C SER A 68 -11.46 -2.94 -17.42
N LYS A 69 -11.62 -2.99 -18.76
CA LYS A 69 -10.88 -2.11 -19.68
C LYS A 69 -11.10 -0.63 -19.39
N ALA A 70 -12.34 -0.23 -19.07
CA ALA A 70 -12.67 1.16 -18.74
C ALA A 70 -11.96 1.62 -17.44
N ALA A 71 -11.90 0.76 -16.43
CA ALA A 71 -11.19 1.06 -15.18
C ALA A 71 -9.68 1.12 -15.41
N LEU A 72 -9.09 0.18 -16.17
CA LEU A 72 -7.67 0.19 -16.50
C LEU A 72 -7.28 1.46 -17.29
N SER A 73 -7.98 1.78 -18.37
CA SER A 73 -7.66 2.96 -19.18
C SER A 73 -7.92 4.26 -18.43
N GLY A 74 -9.02 4.37 -17.69
CA GLY A 74 -9.32 5.52 -16.85
C GLY A 74 -8.26 5.73 -15.75
N GLY A 75 -7.84 4.66 -15.06
CA GLY A 75 -6.79 4.72 -14.07
C GLY A 75 -5.47 5.25 -14.65
N LEU A 76 -5.03 4.72 -15.80
CA LEU A 76 -3.82 5.17 -16.48
C LEU A 76 -3.93 6.64 -16.92
N ILE A 77 -5.09 7.09 -17.42
CA ILE A 77 -5.33 8.50 -17.79
C ILE A 77 -5.21 9.40 -16.55
N PHE A 78 -5.85 9.04 -15.43
CA PHE A 78 -5.79 9.85 -14.21
C PHE A 78 -4.36 9.91 -13.64
N ILE A 79 -3.57 8.82 -13.72
CA ILE A 79 -2.15 8.85 -13.33
C ILE A 79 -1.38 9.86 -14.18
N ILE A 80 -1.55 9.83 -15.51
CA ILE A 80 -0.89 10.76 -16.44
C ILE A 80 -1.31 12.20 -16.13
N LEU A 81 -2.60 12.48 -15.98
CA LEU A 81 -3.12 13.81 -15.68
C LEU A 81 -2.56 14.32 -14.34
N GLY A 82 -2.52 13.49 -13.31
CA GLY A 82 -1.92 13.84 -12.03
C GLY A 82 -0.45 14.20 -12.16
N ILE A 83 0.34 13.39 -12.85
CA ILE A 83 1.78 13.63 -13.06
C ILE A 83 2.02 14.90 -13.88
N LEU A 84 1.28 15.13 -14.96
CA LEU A 84 1.41 16.36 -15.75
C LEU A 84 1.04 17.59 -14.93
N GLY A 85 0.07 17.46 -14.03
CA GLY A 85 -0.33 18.52 -13.11
C GLY A 85 0.78 18.98 -12.18
N TYR A 86 1.79 18.15 -11.88
CA TYR A 86 2.93 18.54 -11.03
C TYR A 86 3.78 19.64 -11.66
N PHE A 87 3.80 19.76 -12.98
CA PHE A 87 4.56 20.78 -13.70
C PHE A 87 3.86 22.15 -13.73
N VAL A 88 2.53 22.16 -13.55
CA VAL A 88 1.73 23.39 -13.53
C VAL A 88 1.27 23.77 -12.11
N SER A 89 1.91 23.20 -11.08
CA SER A 89 1.55 23.38 -9.67
C SER A 89 2.51 24.35 -8.97
N PRO A 90 2.27 25.68 -9.01
CA PRO A 90 3.16 26.66 -8.37
C PRO A 90 3.02 26.65 -6.86
N PHE A 91 1.88 26.18 -6.31
CA PHE A 91 1.57 26.15 -4.89
C PHE A 91 1.27 24.75 -4.41
N PHE A 92 1.57 24.46 -3.16
CA PHE A 92 1.36 23.17 -2.51
C PHE A 92 -0.08 22.63 -2.67
N PHE A 93 -1.10 23.46 -2.48
CA PHE A 93 -2.49 22.99 -2.56
C PHE A 93 -2.89 22.57 -3.98
N VAL A 94 -2.37 23.24 -5.01
CA VAL A 94 -2.58 22.82 -6.41
C VAL A 94 -1.89 21.49 -6.66
N PHE A 95 -0.66 21.31 -6.19
CA PHE A 95 0.05 20.04 -6.23
C PHE A 95 -0.74 18.93 -5.50
N ALA A 96 -1.31 19.20 -4.32
CA ALA A 96 -2.08 18.25 -3.56
C ALA A 96 -3.34 17.77 -4.32
N VAL A 97 -3.99 18.64 -5.10
CA VAL A 97 -5.10 18.25 -5.98
C VAL A 97 -4.63 17.26 -7.05
N PHE A 98 -3.51 17.53 -7.71
CA PHE A 98 -2.98 16.61 -8.72
C PHE A 98 -2.41 15.33 -8.10
N PHE A 99 -1.91 15.39 -6.88
CA PHE A 99 -1.51 14.20 -6.12
C PHE A 99 -2.72 13.32 -5.78
N PHE A 100 -3.87 13.92 -5.41
CA PHE A 100 -5.14 13.21 -5.28
C PHE A 100 -5.53 12.53 -6.60
N ILE A 101 -5.48 13.26 -7.73
CA ILE A 101 -5.84 12.75 -9.06
C ILE A 101 -4.96 11.56 -9.45
N MET A 102 -3.63 11.64 -9.22
CA MET A 102 -2.71 10.54 -9.49
C MET A 102 -3.05 9.30 -8.65
N ASN A 103 -3.25 9.49 -7.34
CA ASN A 103 -3.59 8.39 -6.44
C ASN A 103 -4.99 7.81 -6.71
N PHE A 104 -5.95 8.63 -7.13
CA PHE A 104 -7.23 8.16 -7.66
C PHE A 104 -7.01 7.26 -8.88
N GLY A 105 -6.12 7.64 -9.79
CA GLY A 105 -5.73 6.81 -10.92
C GLY A 105 -5.13 5.48 -10.52
N LEU A 106 -4.23 5.46 -9.50
CA LEU A 106 -3.62 4.23 -8.98
C LEU A 106 -4.68 3.27 -8.40
N GLY A 107 -5.59 3.78 -7.57
CA GLY A 107 -6.67 2.97 -7.01
C GLY A 107 -7.62 2.42 -8.08
N MET A 108 -7.98 3.22 -9.07
CA MET A 108 -8.83 2.80 -10.17
C MET A 108 -8.14 1.74 -11.05
N LEU A 109 -6.84 1.90 -11.31
CA LEU A 109 -6.02 0.93 -12.04
C LEU A 109 -5.97 -0.41 -11.31
N GLU A 110 -5.75 -0.39 -9.98
CA GLU A 110 -5.73 -1.61 -9.16
C GLU A 110 -7.05 -2.37 -9.19
N ILE A 111 -8.19 -1.67 -9.10
CA ILE A 111 -9.51 -2.30 -9.24
C ILE A 111 -9.66 -2.95 -10.63
N GLY A 112 -9.23 -2.27 -11.69
CA GLY A 112 -9.25 -2.81 -13.05
C GLY A 112 -8.39 -4.06 -13.22
N ILE A 113 -7.19 -4.08 -12.61
CA ILE A 113 -6.26 -5.22 -12.57
C ILE A 113 -6.92 -6.40 -11.85
N ASN A 114 -7.45 -6.20 -10.65
CA ASN A 114 -8.08 -7.26 -9.86
C ASN A 114 -9.33 -7.82 -10.55
N ALA A 115 -10.13 -6.96 -11.19
CA ALA A 115 -11.28 -7.40 -11.98
C ALA A 115 -10.87 -8.22 -13.21
N THR A 116 -9.78 -7.85 -13.88
CA THR A 116 -9.22 -8.61 -15.00
C THR A 116 -8.66 -9.96 -14.52
N ALA A 117 -7.94 -9.95 -13.40
CA ALA A 117 -7.41 -11.18 -12.79
C ALA A 117 -8.52 -12.17 -12.44
N ALA A 118 -9.63 -11.72 -11.89
CA ALA A 118 -10.77 -12.55 -11.50
C ALA A 118 -11.36 -13.35 -12.68
N VAL A 119 -11.29 -12.83 -13.90
CA VAL A 119 -11.83 -13.52 -15.10
C VAL A 119 -10.75 -14.25 -15.92
N THR A 120 -9.48 -13.92 -15.74
CA THR A 120 -8.37 -14.51 -16.53
C THR A 120 -7.58 -15.59 -15.78
N PHE A 121 -7.56 -15.52 -14.43
CA PHE A 121 -6.86 -16.50 -13.60
C PHE A 121 -7.77 -17.70 -13.29
N VAL A 122 -7.95 -18.57 -14.27
CA VAL A 122 -8.90 -19.71 -14.19
C VAL A 122 -8.24 -20.96 -13.59
N VAL A 123 -6.94 -21.15 -13.84
CA VAL A 123 -6.16 -22.30 -13.34
C VAL A 123 -5.12 -21.79 -12.36
N ASN A 124 -4.93 -22.50 -11.24
CA ASN A 124 -3.98 -22.12 -10.18
C ASN A 124 -4.15 -20.68 -9.70
N GLN A 125 -5.40 -20.25 -9.52
CA GLN A 125 -5.77 -18.86 -9.22
C GLN A 125 -4.96 -18.26 -8.06
N ALA A 126 -4.74 -19.02 -6.98
CA ALA A 126 -3.97 -18.56 -5.84
C ALA A 126 -2.51 -18.26 -6.20
N ILE A 127 -1.88 -19.10 -7.02
CA ILE A 127 -0.50 -18.91 -7.49
C ILE A 127 -0.43 -17.65 -8.37
N MET A 128 -1.37 -17.49 -9.30
CA MET A 128 -1.41 -16.35 -10.22
C MET A 128 -1.67 -15.04 -9.48
N MET A 129 -2.52 -15.02 -8.45
CA MET A 129 -2.73 -13.86 -7.59
C MET A 129 -1.49 -13.53 -6.76
N ASN A 130 -0.81 -14.54 -6.20
CA ASN A 130 0.45 -14.30 -5.49
C ASN A 130 1.53 -13.74 -6.42
N LEU A 131 1.60 -14.23 -7.65
CA LEU A 131 2.52 -13.71 -8.66
C LEU A 131 2.17 -12.27 -9.06
N LEU A 132 0.87 -11.92 -9.12
CA LEU A 132 0.43 -10.54 -9.34
C LEU A 132 0.99 -9.58 -8.28
N HIS A 133 0.83 -9.94 -7.01
CA HIS A 133 1.38 -9.15 -5.90
C HIS A 133 2.91 -9.18 -5.81
N PHE A 134 3.55 -10.25 -6.29
CA PHE A 134 5.01 -10.29 -6.45
C PHE A 134 5.49 -9.21 -7.43
N PHE A 135 4.80 -8.99 -8.56
CA PHE A 135 5.16 -7.93 -9.50
C PHE A 135 5.00 -6.52 -8.90
N TYR A 136 3.97 -6.29 -8.05
CA TYR A 136 3.91 -5.07 -7.25
C TYR A 136 5.15 -4.93 -6.35
N GLY A 137 5.50 -5.98 -5.62
CA GLY A 137 6.67 -6.01 -4.74
C GLY A 137 7.99 -5.79 -5.50
N ALA A 138 8.11 -6.32 -6.72
CA ALA A 138 9.27 -6.06 -7.58
C ALA A 138 9.38 -4.58 -7.95
N GLY A 139 8.26 -3.93 -8.32
CA GLY A 139 8.19 -2.48 -8.55
C GLY A 139 8.56 -1.68 -7.30
N ALA A 140 8.00 -2.04 -6.15
CA ALA A 140 8.28 -1.42 -4.86
C ALA A 140 9.76 -1.59 -4.44
N THR A 141 10.38 -2.70 -4.82
CA THR A 141 11.82 -2.95 -4.57
C THR A 141 12.71 -2.08 -5.46
N ILE A 142 12.39 -1.96 -6.74
CA ILE A 142 13.21 -1.22 -7.72
C ILE A 142 13.10 0.29 -7.50
N SER A 143 11.89 0.79 -7.29
CA SER A 143 11.58 2.23 -7.33
C SER A 143 12.38 3.06 -6.32
N PRO A 144 12.43 2.78 -5.01
CA PRO A 144 13.10 3.67 -4.07
C PRO A 144 14.60 3.84 -4.37
N ASN A 145 15.31 2.75 -4.71
CA ASN A 145 16.73 2.83 -5.02
C ASN A 145 17.00 3.62 -6.32
N ALA A 146 16.21 3.38 -7.37
CA ALA A 146 16.32 4.13 -8.63
C ALA A 146 16.06 5.62 -8.39
N VAL A 147 14.99 5.95 -7.67
CA VAL A 147 14.63 7.33 -7.33
C VAL A 147 15.71 8.00 -6.45
N GLY A 148 16.22 7.28 -5.45
CA GLY A 148 17.29 7.78 -4.59
C GLY A 148 18.55 8.16 -5.35
N ARG A 149 18.94 7.36 -6.36
CA ARG A 149 20.07 7.68 -7.26
C ARG A 149 19.80 8.92 -8.11
N LEU A 150 18.62 9.04 -8.70
CA LEU A 150 18.23 10.21 -9.49
C LEU A 150 18.26 11.49 -8.65
N ILE A 151 17.76 11.43 -7.39
CA ILE A 151 17.82 12.56 -6.46
C ILE A 151 19.27 12.94 -6.13
N GLU A 152 20.15 11.96 -5.90
CA GLU A 152 21.56 12.23 -5.63
C GLU A 152 22.26 12.88 -6.84
N MET A 153 21.84 12.54 -8.06
CA MET A 153 22.26 13.21 -9.31
C MET A 153 21.59 14.58 -9.51
N ARG A 154 20.85 15.10 -8.52
CA ARG A 154 20.10 16.37 -8.56
C ARG A 154 19.03 16.42 -9.67
N TYR A 155 18.51 15.26 -10.06
CA TYR A 155 17.44 15.22 -11.05
C TYR A 155 16.13 15.76 -10.40
N PRO A 156 15.42 16.69 -11.08
CA PRO A 156 14.20 17.26 -10.50
C PRO A 156 13.15 16.18 -10.18
N TRP A 157 12.53 16.26 -9.01
CA TRP A 157 11.58 15.24 -8.57
C TRP A 157 10.35 15.14 -9.49
N GLN A 158 9.91 16.24 -10.12
CA GLN A 158 8.84 16.22 -11.12
C GLN A 158 9.22 15.33 -12.31
N ASN A 159 10.46 15.44 -12.80
CA ASN A 159 10.94 14.66 -13.92
C ASN A 159 11.05 13.15 -13.57
N ILE A 160 11.28 12.81 -12.30
CA ILE A 160 11.25 11.42 -11.84
C ILE A 160 9.83 10.84 -12.02
N TYR A 161 8.80 11.59 -11.62
CA TYR A 161 7.41 11.18 -11.89
C TYR A 161 7.11 11.15 -13.40
N LEU A 162 7.67 12.06 -14.19
CA LEU A 162 7.46 12.06 -15.64
C LEU A 162 7.98 10.78 -16.31
N LEU A 163 9.13 10.23 -15.86
CA LEU A 163 9.60 8.93 -16.33
C LEU A 163 8.56 7.82 -16.10
N GLY A 164 7.96 7.79 -14.90
CA GLY A 164 6.83 6.91 -14.60
C GLY A 164 5.60 7.20 -15.49
N GLY A 165 5.32 8.46 -15.73
CA GLY A 165 4.24 8.91 -16.62
C GLY A 165 4.42 8.46 -18.08
N MET A 166 5.65 8.47 -18.59
CA MET A 166 5.95 7.96 -19.94
C MET A 166 5.70 6.46 -20.05
N ILE A 167 6.12 5.69 -19.04
CA ILE A 167 5.82 4.25 -18.98
C ILE A 167 4.29 4.04 -18.91
N THR A 168 3.59 4.85 -18.09
CA THR A 168 2.13 4.80 -17.98
C THR A 168 1.44 5.10 -19.31
N ALA A 169 1.93 6.08 -20.07
CA ALA A 169 1.39 6.42 -21.40
C ALA A 169 1.60 5.25 -22.40
N ALA A 170 2.78 4.62 -22.39
CA ALA A 170 3.02 3.44 -23.20
C ALA A 170 2.06 2.29 -22.83
N MET A 171 1.85 2.04 -21.53
CA MET A 171 0.90 1.02 -21.06
C MET A 171 -0.56 1.38 -21.43
N LEU A 172 -0.93 2.66 -21.43
CA LEU A 172 -2.24 3.11 -21.88
C LEU A 172 -2.48 2.73 -23.33
N VAL A 173 -1.52 2.98 -24.22
CA VAL A 173 -1.62 2.58 -25.64
C VAL A 173 -1.83 1.07 -25.76
N VAL A 174 -1.06 0.25 -25.02
CA VAL A 174 -1.21 -1.20 -25.04
C VAL A 174 -2.60 -1.63 -24.55
N VAL A 175 -3.10 -1.03 -23.45
CA VAL A 175 -4.45 -1.32 -22.92
C VAL A 175 -5.55 -0.94 -23.92
N LEU A 176 -5.43 0.21 -24.58
CA LEU A 176 -6.41 0.68 -25.57
C LEU A 176 -6.49 -0.26 -26.78
N LEU A 177 -5.35 -0.76 -27.26
CA LEU A 177 -5.26 -1.70 -28.38
C LEU A 177 -5.66 -3.13 -28.01
N THR A 178 -5.65 -3.49 -26.73
CA THR A 178 -5.97 -4.83 -26.26
C THR A 178 -7.48 -5.04 -26.14
N ARG A 179 -7.98 -6.19 -26.62
CA ARG A 179 -9.36 -6.64 -26.40
C ARG A 179 -9.45 -7.42 -25.10
N PHE A 180 -10.15 -6.87 -24.12
CA PHE A 180 -10.39 -7.53 -22.84
C PHE A 180 -11.63 -8.43 -22.90
N PRO A 181 -11.69 -9.50 -22.08
CA PRO A 181 -12.92 -10.29 -21.93
C PRO A 181 -14.03 -9.40 -21.37
N GLY A 182 -15.26 -9.70 -21.77
CA GLY A 182 -16.44 -8.94 -21.28
C GLY A 182 -16.51 -8.96 -19.75
N ALA A 183 -17.10 -7.92 -19.17
CA ALA A 183 -17.29 -7.82 -17.74
C ALA A 183 -18.06 -9.04 -17.22
N ALA A 184 -17.46 -9.78 -16.29
CA ALA A 184 -18.23 -10.68 -15.45
C ALA A 184 -19.23 -9.78 -14.69
N ARG A 185 -20.52 -9.92 -14.97
CA ARG A 185 -21.55 -9.26 -14.16
C ARG A 185 -21.47 -9.89 -12.77
N TYR A 186 -20.91 -9.16 -11.84
CA TYR A 186 -21.00 -9.50 -10.40
C TYR A 186 -22.44 -9.28 -9.95
N LEU A 187 -23.29 -10.31 -10.21
CA LEU A 187 -24.74 -10.30 -9.96
C LEU A 187 -25.10 -10.74 -8.53
N ASN A 188 -24.25 -10.58 -7.54
CA ASN A 188 -24.69 -10.78 -6.17
C ASN A 188 -24.39 -9.56 -5.32
N ARG A 189 -25.38 -8.67 -5.25
CA ARG A 189 -25.50 -7.72 -4.15
C ARG A 189 -26.12 -8.50 -2.99
N ASP A 190 -25.33 -8.92 -2.05
CA ASP A 190 -25.84 -9.25 -0.73
C ASP A 190 -26.62 -8.04 -0.23
N LYS A 191 -27.89 -8.26 0.18
CA LYS A 191 -28.79 -7.21 0.67
C LYS A 191 -28.36 -6.64 2.03
N VAL A 192 -27.18 -7.02 2.53
CA VAL A 192 -26.65 -6.60 3.82
C VAL A 192 -26.14 -5.17 3.71
N ARG A 193 -26.66 -4.29 4.58
CA ARG A 193 -26.25 -2.88 4.60
C ARG A 193 -24.89 -2.74 5.26
N PHE A 194 -23.99 -1.97 4.64
CA PHE A 194 -22.66 -1.64 5.17
C PHE A 194 -22.68 -1.19 6.66
N ILE A 195 -23.70 -0.39 7.04
CA ILE A 195 -23.87 0.13 8.39
C ILE A 195 -24.17 -0.99 9.42
N ASP A 196 -24.86 -2.04 9.02
CA ASP A 196 -25.22 -3.12 9.95
C ASP A 196 -23.99 -3.98 10.25
N VAL A 197 -23.10 -4.16 9.27
CA VAL A 197 -21.82 -4.85 9.43
C VAL A 197 -20.83 -4.05 10.29
N LEU A 198 -20.86 -2.71 10.21
CA LEU A 198 -20.06 -1.82 11.08
C LEU A 198 -20.37 -1.96 12.58
N LYS A 199 -21.54 -2.51 12.95
CA LYS A 199 -21.91 -2.74 14.36
C LYS A 199 -21.32 -4.02 14.92
N ASP A 200 -20.84 -4.92 14.08
CA ASP A 200 -20.23 -6.16 14.51
C ASP A 200 -18.90 -5.91 15.21
N LYS A 201 -18.80 -6.34 16.47
CA LYS A 201 -17.62 -6.19 17.32
C LYS A 201 -16.36 -6.76 16.66
N TYR A 202 -16.46 -7.90 15.97
CA TYR A 202 -15.31 -8.55 15.34
C TYR A 202 -14.87 -7.80 14.10
N VAL A 203 -15.81 -7.25 13.31
CA VAL A 203 -15.48 -6.37 12.18
C VAL A 203 -14.69 -5.16 12.67
N ILE A 204 -15.13 -4.52 13.76
CA ILE A 204 -14.43 -3.37 14.36
C ILE A 204 -13.01 -3.78 14.83
N LEU A 205 -12.89 -4.89 15.55
CA LEU A 205 -11.59 -5.36 16.06
C LEU A 205 -10.61 -5.70 14.94
N PHE A 206 -11.06 -6.41 13.89
CA PHE A 206 -10.25 -6.68 12.70
C PHE A 206 -9.86 -5.39 11.98
N SER A 207 -10.79 -4.44 11.85
CA SER A 207 -10.54 -3.15 11.19
C SER A 207 -9.48 -2.33 11.91
N ILE A 208 -9.55 -2.23 13.23
CA ILE A 208 -8.58 -1.49 14.04
C ILE A 208 -7.20 -2.16 13.99
N MET A 209 -7.15 -3.49 14.18
CA MET A 209 -5.91 -4.25 14.11
C MET A 209 -5.22 -4.11 12.75
N LEU A 210 -5.97 -4.29 11.67
CA LEU A 210 -5.46 -4.17 10.32
C LEU A 210 -5.09 -2.73 9.98
N GLY A 211 -5.85 -1.74 10.50
CA GLY A 211 -5.55 -0.33 10.36
C GLY A 211 -4.20 0.05 10.96
N PHE A 212 -3.89 -0.42 12.16
CA PHE A 212 -2.57 -0.21 12.76
C PHE A 212 -1.46 -0.92 11.98
N TYR A 213 -1.72 -2.14 11.48
CA TYR A 213 -0.76 -2.84 10.65
C TYR A 213 -0.45 -2.05 9.36
N ILE A 214 -1.48 -1.63 8.60
CA ILE A 214 -1.31 -0.87 7.37
C ILE A 214 -0.61 0.47 7.66
N SER A 215 -0.94 1.12 8.78
CA SER A 215 -0.29 2.37 9.19
C SER A 215 1.20 2.18 9.45
N SER A 216 1.60 1.04 10.00
CA SER A 216 3.00 0.70 10.21
C SER A 216 3.71 0.35 8.90
N GLU A 217 3.14 -0.50 8.07
CA GLU A 217 3.72 -0.94 6.77
C GLU A 217 3.87 0.24 5.80
N VAL A 218 2.77 0.94 5.51
CA VAL A 218 2.76 2.09 4.60
C VAL A 218 3.56 3.26 5.18
N GLY A 219 3.56 3.40 6.51
CA GLY A 219 4.40 4.34 7.22
C GLY A 219 5.89 4.14 6.96
N ILE A 220 6.38 2.89 6.93
CA ILE A 220 7.77 2.60 6.52
C ILE A 220 7.99 3.06 5.07
N GLY A 221 7.10 2.68 4.15
CA GLY A 221 7.19 3.06 2.73
C GLY A 221 7.31 4.57 2.53
N ASN A 222 6.54 5.33 3.27
CA ASN A 222 6.49 6.80 3.14
C ASN A 222 7.62 7.50 3.92
N TRP A 223 7.93 7.08 5.14
CA TRP A 223 8.74 7.88 6.07
C TRP A 223 10.15 7.35 6.32
N ALA A 224 10.48 6.09 5.95
CA ALA A 224 11.79 5.50 6.25
C ALA A 224 12.96 6.28 5.66
N VAL A 225 12.85 6.73 4.41
CA VAL A 225 13.91 7.53 3.75
C VAL A 225 14.09 8.86 4.47
N THR A 226 13.00 9.55 4.79
CA THR A 226 13.02 10.82 5.56
C THR A 226 13.64 10.62 6.93
N TYR A 227 13.27 9.54 7.64
CA TYR A 227 13.83 9.17 8.93
C TYR A 227 15.34 8.92 8.84
N LEU A 228 15.80 8.06 7.94
CA LEU A 228 17.23 7.72 7.82
C LEU A 228 18.09 8.92 7.43
N LYS A 229 17.55 9.83 6.61
CA LYS A 229 18.22 11.11 6.27
C LYS A 229 18.24 12.05 7.46
N GLY A 230 17.13 12.27 8.12
CA GLY A 230 16.99 13.25 9.19
C GLY A 230 17.65 12.82 10.51
N ALA A 231 17.54 11.55 10.89
CA ALA A 231 18.09 11.04 12.14
C ALA A 231 19.56 10.66 12.04
N TYR A 232 20.02 10.16 10.89
CA TYR A 232 21.37 9.62 10.72
C TYR A 232 22.22 10.33 9.68
N GLY A 233 21.70 11.39 9.01
CA GLY A 233 22.44 12.12 7.99
C GLY A 233 22.78 11.30 6.74
N MET A 234 22.06 10.20 6.48
CA MET A 234 22.32 9.36 5.32
C MET A 234 22.00 10.09 4.02
N ASN A 235 22.78 9.84 2.96
CA ASN A 235 22.47 10.33 1.61
C ASN A 235 21.23 9.64 1.02
N SER A 236 20.75 10.18 -0.09
CA SER A 236 19.51 9.67 -0.74
C SER A 236 19.66 8.24 -1.26
N VAL A 237 20.84 7.85 -1.75
CA VAL A 237 21.10 6.50 -2.26
C VAL A 237 21.02 5.47 -1.13
N LYS A 238 21.75 5.70 -0.04
CA LYS A 238 21.84 4.74 1.08
C LYS A 238 20.49 4.57 1.78
N SER A 239 19.78 5.69 2.07
CA SER A 239 18.47 5.62 2.74
C SER A 239 17.42 4.96 1.86
N SER A 240 17.38 5.24 0.56
CA SER A 240 16.47 4.59 -0.38
C SER A 240 16.80 3.12 -0.64
N MET A 241 18.09 2.75 -0.57
CA MET A 241 18.52 1.34 -0.66
C MET A 241 17.95 0.51 0.49
N TYR A 242 17.97 1.01 1.74
CA TYR A 242 17.36 0.30 2.87
C TYR A 242 15.86 0.09 2.69
N LEU A 243 15.15 1.08 2.13
CA LEU A 243 13.73 0.92 1.81
C LEU A 243 13.50 -0.10 0.69
N SER A 244 14.32 -0.09 -0.36
CA SER A 244 14.27 -1.11 -1.42
C SER A 244 14.50 -2.52 -0.88
N LEU A 245 15.48 -2.69 0.01
CA LEU A 245 15.76 -3.97 0.65
C LEU A 245 14.62 -4.41 1.59
N PHE A 246 13.93 -3.46 2.25
CA PHE A 246 12.71 -3.74 3.02
C PHE A 246 11.64 -4.37 2.12
N PHE A 247 11.35 -3.76 0.97
CA PHE A 247 10.36 -4.30 0.02
C PHE A 247 10.82 -5.61 -0.64
N ALA A 248 12.12 -5.80 -0.88
CA ALA A 248 12.65 -7.07 -1.35
C ALA A 248 12.42 -8.19 -0.33
N ALA A 249 12.79 -7.97 0.93
CA ALA A 249 12.56 -8.91 2.02
C ALA A 249 11.05 -9.18 2.23
N PHE A 250 10.22 -8.14 2.15
CA PHE A 250 8.77 -8.23 2.21
C PHE A 250 8.20 -9.10 1.08
N THR A 251 8.66 -8.91 -0.15
CA THR A 251 8.21 -9.67 -1.32
C THR A 251 8.62 -11.15 -1.22
N ILE A 252 9.85 -11.42 -0.80
CA ILE A 252 10.34 -12.78 -0.56
C ILE A 252 9.54 -13.44 0.57
N GLY A 253 9.31 -12.70 1.66
CA GLY A 253 8.53 -13.17 2.80
C GLY A 253 7.10 -13.54 2.44
N ARG A 254 6.46 -12.84 1.50
CA ARG A 254 5.12 -13.20 0.98
C ARG A 254 5.11 -14.52 0.25
N LEU A 255 6.16 -14.83 -0.52
CA LEU A 255 6.26 -16.12 -1.23
C LEU A 255 6.46 -17.29 -0.29
N LEU A 256 7.25 -17.12 0.76
CA LEU A 256 7.65 -18.22 1.65
C LEU A 256 6.78 -18.31 2.91
N GLY A 257 6.19 -17.21 3.33
CA GLY A 257 5.52 -17.10 4.63
C GLY A 257 4.25 -17.94 4.78
N GLY A 258 3.56 -18.27 3.68
CA GLY A 258 2.40 -19.15 3.70
C GLY A 258 2.70 -20.49 4.35
N PHE A 259 3.86 -21.09 4.05
CA PHE A 259 4.29 -22.37 4.66
C PHE A 259 4.46 -22.27 6.18
N ALA A 260 4.96 -21.14 6.67
CA ALA A 260 5.08 -20.90 8.10
C ALA A 260 3.69 -20.78 8.77
N VAL A 261 2.76 -20.06 8.14
CA VAL A 261 1.39 -19.87 8.64
C VAL A 261 0.64 -21.21 8.73
N GLU A 262 0.76 -22.08 7.73
CA GLU A 262 0.12 -23.40 7.74
C GLU A 262 0.60 -24.29 8.89
N ARG A 263 1.91 -24.22 9.23
CA ARG A 263 2.51 -25.01 10.32
C ARG A 263 2.23 -24.44 11.72
N ILE A 264 2.28 -23.14 11.86
CA ILE A 264 2.22 -22.44 13.16
C ILE A 264 0.77 -22.08 13.54
N GLY A 265 -0.09 -21.87 12.54
CA GLY A 265 -1.48 -21.39 12.68
C GLY A 265 -1.58 -19.87 12.66
N TYR A 266 -2.75 -19.35 12.26
CA TYR A 266 -2.96 -17.93 11.95
C TYR A 266 -2.60 -16.97 13.10
N VAL A 267 -3.19 -17.16 14.28
CA VAL A 267 -3.02 -16.24 15.43
C VAL A 267 -1.58 -16.22 15.93
N LYS A 268 -0.97 -17.41 16.08
CA LYS A 268 0.44 -17.51 16.51
C LYS A 268 1.38 -16.89 15.50
N SER A 269 1.15 -17.09 14.20
CA SER A 269 1.97 -16.50 13.14
C SER A 269 1.89 -14.96 13.18
N ILE A 270 0.70 -14.38 13.25
CA ILE A 270 0.55 -12.92 13.36
C ILE A 270 1.30 -12.42 14.61
N PHE A 271 1.16 -13.09 15.76
CA PHE A 271 1.82 -12.68 16.99
C PHE A 271 3.34 -12.69 16.87
N ILE A 272 3.92 -13.79 16.39
CA ILE A 272 5.38 -13.95 16.24
C ILE A 272 5.93 -12.93 15.24
N PHE A 273 5.30 -12.82 14.07
CA PHE A 273 5.78 -11.95 13.02
C PHE A 273 5.62 -10.46 13.37
N ALA A 274 4.52 -10.05 14.00
CA ALA A 274 4.35 -8.69 14.49
C ALA A 274 5.35 -8.35 15.60
N SER A 275 5.66 -9.29 16.51
CA SER A 275 6.66 -9.09 17.55
C SER A 275 8.06 -8.93 16.96
N LEU A 276 8.46 -9.80 16.02
CA LEU A 276 9.74 -9.70 15.33
C LEU A 276 9.81 -8.41 14.50
N ALA A 277 8.76 -8.05 13.76
CA ALA A 277 8.67 -6.78 13.03
C ALA A 277 8.94 -5.58 13.96
N SER A 278 8.27 -5.54 15.12
CA SER A 278 8.47 -4.48 16.12
C SER A 278 9.92 -4.42 16.63
N ILE A 279 10.50 -5.58 16.98
CA ILE A 279 11.87 -5.68 17.48
C ILE A 279 12.88 -5.21 16.43
N PHE A 280 12.73 -5.64 15.18
CA PHE A 280 13.65 -5.28 14.10
C PHE A 280 13.55 -3.79 13.72
N VAL A 281 12.34 -3.22 13.65
CA VAL A 281 12.19 -1.77 13.43
C VAL A 281 12.75 -0.99 14.61
N ALA A 282 12.40 -1.33 15.85
CA ALA A 282 12.94 -0.67 17.03
C ALA A 282 14.49 -0.82 17.12
N GLY A 283 15.02 -1.99 16.80
CA GLY A 283 16.46 -2.24 16.73
C GLY A 283 17.16 -1.36 15.69
N SER A 284 16.53 -1.09 14.54
CA SER A 284 17.07 -0.18 13.52
C SER A 284 17.16 1.28 13.99
N MET A 285 16.46 1.62 15.07
CA MET A 285 16.41 2.96 15.64
C MET A 285 17.46 3.20 16.74
N ILE A 286 18.21 2.19 17.15
CA ILE A 286 19.22 2.31 18.21
C ILE A 286 20.43 3.12 17.71
N ASN A 287 20.94 2.79 16.52
CA ASN A 287 22.04 3.51 15.89
C ASN A 287 22.10 3.26 14.37
N GLN A 288 22.88 4.07 13.66
CA GLN A 288 23.03 4.01 12.21
C GLN A 288 23.50 2.65 11.67
N ASN A 289 24.36 1.92 12.40
CA ASN A 289 24.92 0.65 11.94
C ASN A 289 23.86 -0.46 11.93
N LEU A 290 22.83 -0.32 12.76
CA LEU A 290 21.72 -1.26 12.86
C LEU A 290 20.58 -0.95 11.87
N SER A 291 20.71 0.07 11.01
CA SER A 291 19.67 0.42 10.03
C SER A 291 19.30 -0.71 9.08
N ILE A 292 20.19 -1.69 8.86
CA ILE A 292 19.89 -2.90 8.06
C ILE A 292 18.74 -3.72 8.67
N LEU A 293 18.51 -3.63 9.97
CA LEU A 293 17.39 -4.31 10.64
C LEU A 293 16.04 -3.82 10.10
N LEU A 294 15.95 -2.55 9.68
CA LEU A 294 14.75 -2.04 9.01
C LEU A 294 14.46 -2.83 7.73
N SER A 295 15.50 -3.13 6.94
CA SER A 295 15.32 -3.92 5.71
C SER A 295 14.88 -5.35 6.01
N ILE A 296 15.47 -5.98 7.02
CA ILE A 296 15.12 -7.34 7.44
C ILE A 296 13.70 -7.40 8.01
N ALA A 297 13.22 -6.32 8.65
CA ALA A 297 11.86 -6.23 9.17
C ALA A 297 10.81 -6.51 8.08
N GLY A 298 11.10 -6.19 6.81
CA GLY A 298 10.21 -6.47 5.69
C GLY A 298 9.75 -7.92 5.62
N LEU A 299 10.66 -8.87 5.92
CA LEU A 299 10.33 -10.28 5.98
C LEU A 299 9.19 -10.57 6.98
N PHE A 300 9.21 -9.90 8.12
CA PHE A 300 8.24 -10.11 9.19
C PHE A 300 6.93 -9.35 8.97
N TYR A 301 6.93 -8.26 8.22
CA TYR A 301 5.71 -7.59 7.79
C TYR A 301 4.90 -8.40 6.79
N SER A 302 5.54 -9.22 5.97
CA SER A 302 5.01 -9.81 4.74
C SER A 302 3.72 -10.61 4.88
N ILE A 303 3.57 -11.39 5.96
CA ILE A 303 2.45 -12.32 6.15
C ILE A 303 1.29 -11.75 6.97
N ILE A 304 1.50 -10.63 7.68
CA ILE A 304 0.51 -10.18 8.68
C ILE A 304 -0.81 -9.83 8.00
N TYR A 305 -0.78 -9.07 6.89
CA TYR A 305 -1.98 -8.70 6.14
C TYR A 305 -2.74 -9.92 5.59
N PRO A 306 -2.13 -10.79 4.76
CA PRO A 306 -2.86 -11.92 4.17
C PRO A 306 -3.35 -12.90 5.23
N THR A 307 -2.58 -13.12 6.31
CA THR A 307 -2.99 -14.00 7.41
C THR A 307 -4.17 -13.43 8.20
N THR A 308 -4.17 -12.11 8.46
CA THR A 308 -5.29 -11.42 9.11
C THR A 308 -6.55 -11.49 8.26
N MET A 309 -6.44 -11.29 6.95
CA MET A 309 -7.56 -11.40 6.02
C MET A 309 -8.11 -12.84 5.95
N ALA A 310 -7.24 -13.85 5.92
CA ALA A 310 -7.65 -15.24 5.96
C ALA A 310 -8.37 -15.60 7.27
N LEU A 311 -7.88 -15.06 8.41
CA LEU A 311 -8.54 -15.23 9.70
C LEU A 311 -9.93 -14.54 9.72
N ALA A 312 -10.05 -13.34 9.15
CA ALA A 312 -11.32 -12.63 9.03
C ALA A 312 -12.31 -13.40 8.16
N MET A 313 -11.90 -13.87 6.98
CA MET A 313 -12.75 -14.68 6.08
C MET A 313 -13.27 -15.96 6.76
N LYS A 314 -12.47 -16.57 7.62
CA LYS A 314 -12.88 -17.75 8.40
C LYS A 314 -13.99 -17.47 9.41
N ASN A 315 -14.04 -16.23 9.93
CA ASN A 315 -15.03 -15.81 10.94
C ASN A 315 -16.34 -15.32 10.31
N PHE A 316 -16.32 -14.73 9.11
CA PHE A 316 -17.49 -14.11 8.46
C PHE A 316 -18.00 -14.97 7.30
N LYS A 317 -18.50 -16.20 7.58
CA LYS A 317 -18.93 -17.16 6.54
C LYS A 317 -20.09 -16.66 5.67
N GLU A 318 -21.09 -15.99 6.25
CA GLU A 318 -22.32 -15.62 5.54
C GLU A 318 -22.25 -14.28 4.81
N ASN A 319 -21.41 -13.32 5.29
CA ASN A 319 -21.32 -11.96 4.77
C ASN A 319 -19.86 -11.56 4.48
N THR A 320 -19.03 -12.53 4.10
CA THR A 320 -17.57 -12.36 3.94
C THR A 320 -17.22 -11.14 3.06
N GLY A 321 -17.87 -10.97 1.92
CA GLY A 321 -17.55 -9.89 0.98
C GLY A 321 -17.79 -8.49 1.59
N VAL A 322 -18.93 -8.29 2.25
CA VAL A 322 -19.27 -7.01 2.88
C VAL A 322 -18.36 -6.75 4.09
N ALA A 323 -18.15 -7.77 4.94
CA ALA A 323 -17.29 -7.65 6.12
C ALA A 323 -15.85 -7.28 5.74
N ILE A 324 -15.27 -7.94 4.74
CA ILE A 324 -13.94 -7.63 4.23
C ILE A 324 -13.88 -6.20 3.67
N SER A 325 -14.88 -5.77 2.91
CA SER A 325 -14.93 -4.41 2.35
C SER A 325 -14.97 -3.35 3.47
N VAL A 326 -15.74 -3.58 4.53
CA VAL A 326 -15.79 -2.72 5.71
C VAL A 326 -14.44 -2.68 6.41
N ILE A 327 -13.84 -3.86 6.68
CA ILE A 327 -12.54 -3.98 7.34
C ILE A 327 -11.48 -3.20 6.56
N VAL A 328 -11.37 -3.39 5.26
CA VAL A 328 -10.36 -2.70 4.42
C VAL A 328 -10.60 -1.19 4.39
N THR A 329 -11.86 -0.75 4.26
CA THR A 329 -12.18 0.69 4.21
C THR A 329 -11.83 1.39 5.52
N VAL A 330 -12.24 0.83 6.65
CA VAL A 330 -11.94 1.41 7.98
C VAL A 330 -10.43 1.38 8.25
N SER A 331 -9.76 0.27 7.92
CA SER A 331 -8.30 0.16 8.07
C SER A 331 -7.55 1.20 7.25
N SER A 332 -7.96 1.43 6.00
CA SER A 332 -7.37 2.46 5.14
C SER A 332 -7.60 3.87 5.67
N SER A 333 -8.76 4.12 6.30
CA SER A 333 -9.05 5.41 6.96
C SER A 333 -8.15 5.64 8.18
N ILE A 334 -7.85 4.60 8.95
CA ILE A 334 -6.89 4.68 10.07
C ILE A 334 -5.48 5.00 9.53
N ASN A 335 -5.04 4.32 8.48
CA ASN A 335 -3.74 4.60 7.86
C ASN A 335 -3.62 6.04 7.32
N MET A 336 -4.71 6.55 6.75
CA MET A 336 -4.77 7.93 6.26
C MET A 336 -4.50 8.94 7.39
N LEU A 337 -5.13 8.76 8.56
CA LEU A 337 -4.91 9.57 9.75
C LEU A 337 -3.50 9.38 10.32
N ALA A 338 -2.98 8.15 10.31
CA ALA A 338 -1.65 7.84 10.84
C ALA A 338 -0.54 8.59 10.10
N ASN A 339 -0.60 8.69 8.76
CA ASN A 339 0.38 9.45 7.99
C ASN A 339 0.38 10.94 8.34
N PHE A 340 -0.80 11.54 8.58
CA PHE A 340 -0.90 12.91 9.05
C PHE A 340 -0.30 13.08 10.45
N ILE A 341 -0.59 12.15 11.37
CA ILE A 341 -0.06 12.15 12.74
C ILE A 341 1.47 12.05 12.72
N ILE A 342 2.06 11.13 11.94
CA ILE A 342 3.52 11.00 11.81
C ILE A 342 4.13 12.31 11.33
N GLY A 343 3.55 12.97 10.32
CA GLY A 343 4.03 14.25 9.83
C GLY A 343 4.02 15.33 10.90
N LYS A 344 2.90 15.47 11.62
CA LYS A 344 2.77 16.45 12.71
C LYS A 344 3.74 16.20 13.86
N LEU A 345 3.90 14.96 14.28
CA LEU A 345 4.85 14.59 15.32
C LEU A 345 6.31 14.82 14.87
N SER A 346 6.60 14.63 13.59
CA SER A 346 7.93 14.90 13.03
C SER A 346 8.29 16.39 13.09
N ASP A 347 7.32 17.30 12.96
CA ASP A 347 7.56 18.73 13.11
C ASP A 347 7.75 19.14 14.58
N ILE A 348 6.96 18.57 15.50
CA ILE A 348 6.98 18.98 16.92
C ILE A 348 8.18 18.37 17.65
N PHE A 349 8.47 17.11 17.42
CA PHE A 349 9.43 16.30 18.20
C PHE A 349 10.60 15.76 17.37
N GLY A 350 10.65 16.09 16.08
CA GLY A 350 11.65 15.59 15.12
C GLY A 350 11.28 14.25 14.49
N VAL A 351 11.92 13.98 13.34
CA VAL A 351 11.61 12.82 12.48
C VAL A 351 11.85 11.46 13.17
N PHE A 352 12.74 11.42 14.15
CA PHE A 352 12.98 10.22 14.96
C PHE A 352 11.73 9.82 15.74
N ILE A 353 11.11 10.77 16.45
CA ILE A 353 9.89 10.52 17.22
C ILE A 353 8.71 10.27 16.28
N GLY A 354 8.55 11.02 15.20
CA GLY A 354 7.51 10.76 14.21
C GLY A 354 7.59 9.31 13.68
N PHE A 355 8.79 8.85 13.32
CA PHE A 355 8.99 7.49 12.80
C PHE A 355 8.80 6.40 13.87
N SER A 356 9.06 6.68 15.15
CA SER A 356 8.86 5.71 16.24
C SER A 356 7.41 5.25 16.38
N PHE A 357 6.44 6.04 15.92
CA PHE A 357 5.03 5.65 15.91
C PHE A 357 4.74 4.42 15.02
N ILE A 358 5.62 4.12 14.07
CA ILE A 358 5.55 2.86 13.30
C ILE A 358 5.69 1.64 14.22
N VAL A 359 6.60 1.72 15.20
CA VAL A 359 6.75 0.67 16.22
C VAL A 359 5.53 0.63 17.14
N VAL A 360 5.04 1.81 17.56
CA VAL A 360 3.81 1.90 18.39
C VAL A 360 2.62 1.25 17.69
N PHE A 361 2.40 1.53 16.41
CA PHE A 361 1.31 0.90 15.64
C PHE A 361 1.47 -0.62 15.59
N MET A 362 2.68 -1.14 15.41
CA MET A 362 2.89 -2.58 15.38
C MET A 362 2.70 -3.23 16.77
N VAL A 363 3.06 -2.56 17.85
CA VAL A 363 2.74 -3.00 19.21
C VAL A 363 1.22 -3.01 19.45
N LEU A 364 0.49 -2.02 18.94
CA LEU A 364 -0.97 -1.99 18.99
C LEU A 364 -1.60 -3.15 18.21
N VAL A 365 -1.01 -3.60 17.10
CA VAL A 365 -1.43 -4.83 16.41
C VAL A 365 -1.37 -6.04 17.36
N ILE A 366 -0.29 -6.18 18.11
CA ILE A 366 -0.09 -7.30 19.07
C ILE A 366 -1.15 -7.23 20.18
N VAL A 367 -1.42 -6.03 20.72
CA VAL A 367 -2.43 -5.81 21.75
C VAL A 367 -3.83 -6.17 21.20
N MET A 368 -4.19 -5.64 20.04
CA MET A 368 -5.48 -5.91 19.39
C MET A 368 -5.66 -7.39 19.04
N LEU A 369 -4.60 -8.08 18.65
CA LEU A 369 -4.62 -9.51 18.38
C LEU A 369 -4.94 -10.32 19.66
N LYS A 370 -4.37 -9.93 20.81
CA LYS A 370 -4.71 -10.58 22.09
C LYS A 370 -6.19 -10.38 22.45
N VAL A 371 -6.71 -9.15 22.30
CA VAL A 371 -8.12 -8.85 22.53
C VAL A 371 -9.03 -9.66 21.60
N LEU A 372 -8.69 -9.71 20.32
CA LEU A 372 -9.43 -10.47 19.31
C LEU A 372 -9.41 -11.97 19.63
N SER A 373 -8.25 -12.54 19.93
CA SER A 373 -8.10 -13.97 20.20
C SER A 373 -8.84 -14.43 21.48
N SER A 374 -8.88 -13.60 22.51
CA SER A 374 -9.65 -13.89 23.73
C SER A 374 -11.16 -13.85 23.46
N SER A 375 -11.60 -12.88 22.65
CA SER A 375 -13.02 -12.75 22.26
C SER A 375 -13.48 -13.92 21.38
N LEU A 376 -12.65 -14.39 20.43
CA LEU A 376 -12.98 -15.54 19.58
C LEU A 376 -13.07 -16.85 20.35
N LYS A 377 -12.25 -17.07 21.36
CA LYS A 377 -12.31 -18.25 22.24
C LYS A 377 -13.61 -18.29 23.06
N SER A 378 -14.10 -17.13 23.52
CA SER A 378 -15.37 -17.06 24.27
C SER A 378 -16.61 -17.30 23.42
N TYR A 379 -16.51 -17.21 22.09
CA TYR A 379 -17.62 -17.46 21.15
C TYR A 379 -17.70 -18.92 20.70
N SER A 380 -16.61 -19.68 20.87
CA SER A 380 -16.52 -21.12 20.50
C SER A 380 -16.80 -22.05 21.69
N GLN A 381 -17.06 -21.53 22.88
CA GLN A 381 -17.60 -22.22 24.08
C GLN A 381 -19.08 -21.89 24.24
#